data_b3a2290bd0a51e8cbcbabd1945397911
#
_entry.id   b3a2290bd0a51e8cbcbabd1945397911
#
_cell.length_a   1.000
_cell.length_b   1.000
_cell.length_c   1.000
_cell.angle_alpha   90.00
_cell.angle_beta   90.00
_cell.angle_gamma   90.00
#
_symmetry.space_group_name_H-M   'P 1'
#
loop_
_entity.id
_entity.type
_entity.pdbx_description
1 polymer ?
#
loop_
_entity_poly.entity_id
_entity_poly.type
_entity_poly.pdbx_seq_one_letter_code
_entity_poly.pdbx_strand_id
1 'polypeptide(L)'
;MNIGTVPIIACSFLLPTSSLLAQSESKDSYSEQAKFYPSEKIEWKDGPPALPKGAKVAVLEGDPAKEGAFVMRLLFPGGYHIPAHTHPRTERVTVISGALYLAMGDKLDRSAAQKLSPGTYGFWPSGMKHAAWADGETVIQLHGIGPWVITYLNPAEDPRNANKSL
;
A
#
# COMPACT_ATOMS: atom_id res chain seq x y z
N MET A 1 30.16 -44.02 76.96
CA MET A 1 28.97 -43.87 76.10
C MET A 1 28.95 -42.51 75.56
N ASN A 2 29.47 -42.31 74.35
CA ASN A 2 29.52 -40.99 73.68
C ASN A 2 28.36 -40.94 72.68
N ILE A 3 27.46 -39.98 72.88
CA ILE A 3 26.37 -39.72 71.97
C ILE A 3 26.83 -38.65 70.99
N GLY A 4 27.07 -39.03 69.76
CA GLY A 4 27.49 -38.11 68.68
C GLY A 4 26.33 -37.24 68.19
N THR A 5 26.54 -35.96 68.17
CA THR A 5 25.65 -34.94 67.64
C THR A 5 25.84 -34.82 66.14
N VAL A 6 24.77 -35.07 65.35
CA VAL A 6 24.78 -34.90 63.89
C VAL A 6 24.36 -33.47 63.54
N PRO A 7 25.10 -32.71 62.70
CA PRO A 7 24.69 -31.38 62.28
C PRO A 7 23.64 -31.46 61.19
N ILE A 8 22.52 -30.72 61.34
CA ILE A 8 21.50 -30.53 60.33
C ILE A 8 22.01 -29.46 59.35
N ILE A 9 22.24 -29.86 58.09
CA ILE A 9 22.54 -28.95 56.99
C ILE A 9 21.21 -28.39 56.45
N ALA A 10 20.96 -27.12 56.70
CA ALA A 10 19.85 -26.40 56.12
C ALA A 10 20.14 -26.08 54.63
N CYS A 11 19.47 -26.76 53.72
CA CYS A 11 19.56 -26.53 52.30
C CYS A 11 18.61 -25.36 51.93
N SER A 12 19.15 -24.15 51.72
CA SER A 12 18.33 -23.02 51.25
C SER A 12 18.06 -23.13 49.76
N PHE A 13 16.82 -23.43 49.41
CA PHE A 13 16.34 -23.39 48.03
C PHE A 13 16.12 -21.93 47.64
N LEU A 14 16.97 -21.39 46.75
CA LEU A 14 16.77 -20.16 46.04
C LEU A 14 15.81 -20.47 44.87
N LEU A 15 14.58 -19.95 44.93
CA LEU A 15 13.62 -19.98 43.82
C LEU A 15 14.04 -18.90 42.78
N PRO A 16 14.14 -19.25 41.50
CA PRO A 16 14.36 -18.25 40.47
C PRO A 16 13.10 -17.42 40.30
N THR A 17 13.20 -16.11 40.49
CA THR A 17 12.14 -15.16 40.10
C THR A 17 12.08 -15.06 38.59
N SER A 18 11.14 -15.73 37.98
CA SER A 18 10.81 -15.58 36.56
C SER A 18 10.21 -14.20 36.35
N SER A 19 10.99 -13.30 35.76
CA SER A 19 10.50 -12.00 35.26
C SER A 19 9.57 -12.27 34.09
N LEU A 20 8.27 -12.12 34.34
CA LEU A 20 7.26 -12.12 33.29
C LEU A 20 7.42 -10.83 32.48
N LEU A 21 8.10 -10.91 31.32
CA LEU A 21 8.11 -9.85 30.34
C LEU A 21 6.68 -9.71 29.82
N ALA A 22 5.98 -8.67 30.26
CA ALA A 22 4.72 -8.26 29.69
C ALA A 22 4.97 -7.83 28.24
N GLN A 23 4.64 -8.68 27.29
CA GLN A 23 4.50 -8.27 25.91
C GLN A 23 3.34 -7.27 25.85
N SER A 24 3.67 -6.02 25.55
CA SER A 24 2.66 -5.03 25.21
C SER A 24 2.08 -5.44 23.85
N GLU A 25 0.94 -6.10 23.88
CA GLU A 25 0.12 -6.25 22.68
C GLU A 25 -0.29 -4.84 22.22
N SER A 26 0.28 -4.40 21.10
CA SER A 26 -0.24 -3.25 20.38
C SER A 26 -1.65 -3.62 19.93
N LYS A 27 -2.65 -3.13 20.62
CA LYS A 27 -4.03 -3.15 20.14
C LYS A 27 -4.11 -2.24 18.92
N ASP A 28 -3.79 -2.77 17.74
CA ASP A 28 -4.31 -2.23 16.51
C ASP A 28 -5.83 -2.37 16.62
N SER A 29 -6.50 -1.24 16.85
CA SER A 29 -7.95 -1.18 16.89
C SER A 29 -8.51 -1.34 15.47
N TYR A 30 -8.42 -2.53 14.91
CA TYR A 30 -9.29 -2.92 13.81
C TYR A 30 -10.72 -2.91 14.36
N SER A 31 -11.61 -2.19 13.69
CA SER A 31 -13.04 -2.28 13.94
C SER A 31 -13.43 -3.76 13.94
N GLU A 32 -13.91 -4.30 15.05
CA GLU A 32 -14.30 -5.71 15.21
C GLU A 32 -15.42 -6.17 14.24
N GLN A 33 -15.92 -5.26 13.39
CA GLN A 33 -17.00 -5.55 12.46
C GLN A 33 -16.47 -5.73 11.04
N ALA A 34 -16.87 -6.84 10.40
CA ALA A 34 -16.61 -7.06 8.99
C ALA A 34 -17.21 -5.93 8.14
N LYS A 35 -16.44 -5.45 7.15
CA LYS A 35 -16.83 -4.37 6.26
C LYS A 35 -16.79 -4.84 4.82
N PHE A 36 -17.85 -4.56 4.06
CA PHE A 36 -17.99 -4.97 2.68
C PHE A 36 -18.16 -3.75 1.78
N TYR A 37 -17.56 -3.79 0.59
CA TYR A 37 -17.61 -2.73 -0.41
C TYR A 37 -18.13 -3.29 -1.75
N PRO A 38 -19.46 -3.51 -1.87
CA PRO A 38 -20.05 -3.94 -3.14
C PRO A 38 -19.71 -2.96 -4.26
N SER A 39 -19.39 -3.47 -5.44
CA SER A 39 -18.90 -2.67 -6.56
C SER A 39 -19.87 -1.56 -6.97
N GLU A 40 -21.17 -1.84 -6.90
CA GLU A 40 -22.26 -0.92 -7.23
C GLU A 40 -22.51 0.16 -6.17
N LYS A 41 -21.88 0.03 -5.00
CA LYS A 41 -22.00 0.99 -3.87
C LYS A 41 -20.71 1.77 -3.61
N ILE A 42 -19.74 1.67 -4.51
CA ILE A 42 -18.50 2.44 -4.39
C ILE A 42 -18.78 3.93 -4.62
N GLU A 43 -18.46 4.74 -3.60
CA GLU A 43 -18.53 6.20 -3.70
C GLU A 43 -17.23 6.75 -4.25
N TRP A 44 -17.28 7.26 -5.47
CA TRP A 44 -16.14 7.83 -6.16
C TRP A 44 -16.00 9.33 -5.88
N LYS A 45 -14.78 9.74 -5.54
CA LYS A 45 -14.36 11.15 -5.41
C LYS A 45 -13.38 11.50 -6.52
N ASP A 46 -13.12 12.79 -6.71
CA ASP A 46 -12.05 13.22 -7.62
C ASP A 46 -10.70 12.67 -7.16
N GLY A 47 -9.88 12.26 -8.11
CA GLY A 47 -8.54 11.76 -7.85
C GLY A 47 -7.66 12.80 -7.16
N PRO A 48 -6.61 12.36 -6.45
CA PRO A 48 -5.70 13.27 -5.79
C PRO A 48 -4.96 14.16 -6.81
N PRO A 49 -4.52 15.38 -6.42
CA PRO A 49 -3.84 16.31 -7.33
C PRO A 49 -2.57 15.74 -7.98
N ALA A 50 -2.00 14.67 -7.43
CA ALA A 50 -0.85 13.98 -7.99
C ALA A 50 -1.18 13.12 -9.23
N LEU A 51 -2.45 12.88 -9.52
CA LEU A 51 -2.90 12.21 -10.74
C LEU A 51 -3.40 13.24 -11.77
N PRO A 52 -3.20 13.00 -13.08
CA PRO A 52 -3.84 13.80 -14.12
C PRO A 52 -5.35 13.88 -13.91
N LYS A 53 -5.96 14.98 -14.36
CA LYS A 53 -7.42 15.20 -14.21
C LYS A 53 -8.21 14.07 -14.89
N GLY A 54 -9.35 13.70 -14.28
CA GLY A 54 -10.26 12.69 -14.78
C GLY A 54 -10.23 11.38 -14.00
N ALA A 55 -9.17 11.07 -13.28
CA ALA A 55 -9.17 9.93 -12.35
C ALA A 55 -10.18 10.15 -11.23
N LYS A 56 -10.79 9.06 -10.78
CA LYS A 56 -11.58 9.00 -9.54
C LYS A 56 -10.92 8.06 -8.54
N VAL A 57 -11.14 8.29 -7.26
CA VAL A 57 -10.62 7.48 -6.16
C VAL A 57 -11.71 7.10 -5.18
N ALA A 58 -11.64 5.87 -4.68
CA ALA A 58 -12.41 5.40 -3.54
C ALA A 58 -11.45 4.73 -2.55
N VAL A 59 -11.27 5.29 -1.38
CA VAL A 59 -10.50 4.66 -0.29
C VAL A 59 -11.40 3.66 0.42
N LEU A 60 -10.98 2.40 0.43
CA LEU A 60 -11.73 1.31 1.05
C LEU A 60 -11.24 1.05 2.47
N GLU A 61 -9.94 1.14 2.69
CA GLU A 61 -9.32 0.88 3.99
C GLU A 61 -8.12 1.81 4.20
N GLY A 62 -7.89 2.21 5.44
CA GLY A 62 -6.75 3.04 5.82
C GLY A 62 -6.79 4.46 5.26
N ASP A 63 -5.62 5.09 5.21
CA ASP A 63 -5.42 6.42 4.65
C ASP A 63 -4.15 6.40 3.78
N PRO A 64 -4.27 6.49 2.43
CA PRO A 64 -3.10 6.46 1.55
C PRO A 64 -2.14 7.63 1.75
N ALA A 65 -2.52 8.68 2.47
CA ALA A 65 -1.64 9.82 2.78
C ALA A 65 -0.81 9.64 4.05
N LYS A 66 -1.11 8.61 4.85
CA LYS A 66 -0.46 8.35 6.15
C LYS A 66 0.33 7.05 6.17
N GLU A 67 1.16 6.89 7.19
CA GLU A 67 1.80 5.59 7.48
C GLU A 67 0.72 4.54 7.80
N GLY A 68 0.98 3.30 7.39
CA GLY A 68 0.08 2.17 7.62
C GLY A 68 -0.47 1.55 6.34
N ALA A 69 -1.16 0.44 6.48
CA ALA A 69 -1.79 -0.25 5.37
C ALA A 69 -2.97 0.56 4.82
N PHE A 70 -3.12 0.52 3.50
CA PHE A 70 -4.30 1.10 2.84
C PHE A 70 -4.73 0.25 1.66
N VAL A 71 -6.01 0.35 1.32
CA VAL A 71 -6.61 -0.18 0.10
C VAL A 71 -7.45 0.91 -0.54
N MET A 72 -7.23 1.17 -1.82
CA MET A 72 -8.05 2.11 -2.59
C MET A 72 -8.35 1.55 -3.98
N ARG A 73 -9.39 2.05 -4.60
CA ARG A 73 -9.65 1.85 -6.03
C ARG A 73 -9.45 3.16 -6.78
N LEU A 74 -8.92 3.03 -7.99
CA LEU A 74 -8.83 4.13 -8.95
C LEU A 74 -9.65 3.76 -10.15
N LEU A 75 -10.46 4.72 -10.63
CA LEU A 75 -11.20 4.63 -11.88
C LEU A 75 -10.58 5.63 -12.85
N PHE A 76 -10.21 5.15 -14.00
CA PHE A 76 -9.64 5.91 -15.09
C PHE A 76 -10.60 5.94 -16.28
N PRO A 77 -10.86 7.11 -16.87
CA PRO A 77 -11.59 7.20 -18.13
C PRO A 77 -10.77 6.60 -19.27
N GLY A 78 -11.43 6.28 -20.39
CA GLY A 78 -10.74 5.82 -21.59
C GLY A 78 -9.71 6.82 -22.09
N GLY A 79 -8.53 6.32 -22.50
CA GLY A 79 -7.42 7.15 -22.96
C GLY A 79 -6.62 7.82 -21.82
N TYR A 80 -6.93 7.54 -20.56
CA TYR A 80 -6.21 8.10 -19.44
C TYR A 80 -4.74 7.68 -19.46
N HIS A 81 -3.85 8.63 -19.17
CA HIS A 81 -2.41 8.41 -19.15
C HIS A 81 -1.82 8.95 -17.86
N ILE A 82 -1.02 8.12 -17.20
CA ILE A 82 -0.15 8.52 -16.09
C ILE A 82 1.28 8.53 -16.64
N PRO A 83 1.89 9.72 -16.82
CA PRO A 83 3.27 9.83 -17.32
C PRO A 83 4.29 9.12 -16.45
N ALA A 84 5.48 8.96 -16.98
CA ALA A 84 6.58 8.24 -16.33
C ALA A 84 6.86 8.75 -14.92
N HIS A 85 6.81 7.85 -13.96
CA HIS A 85 6.93 8.18 -12.53
C HIS A 85 7.50 7.02 -11.70
N THR A 86 7.70 7.29 -10.42
CA THR A 86 8.11 6.32 -9.40
C THR A 86 7.29 6.50 -8.12
N HIS A 87 7.33 5.49 -7.26
CA HIS A 87 6.81 5.54 -5.89
C HIS A 87 7.92 5.25 -4.87
N PRO A 88 7.89 5.86 -3.68
CA PRO A 88 8.88 5.60 -2.63
C PRO A 88 8.68 4.23 -1.94
N ARG A 89 7.55 3.57 -2.16
CA ARG A 89 7.21 2.25 -1.60
C ARG A 89 6.72 1.31 -2.70
N THR A 90 6.77 0.01 -2.44
CA THR A 90 6.23 -1.00 -3.38
C THR A 90 4.75 -0.75 -3.63
N GLU A 91 4.39 -0.60 -4.89
CA GLU A 91 3.00 -0.52 -5.34
C GLU A 91 2.48 -1.89 -5.72
N ARG A 92 1.23 -2.19 -5.38
CA ARG A 92 0.54 -3.44 -5.67
C ARG A 92 -0.80 -3.13 -6.31
N VAL A 93 -1.05 -3.70 -7.47
CA VAL A 93 -2.23 -3.40 -8.28
C VAL A 93 -2.91 -4.68 -8.72
N THR A 94 -4.24 -4.68 -8.65
CA THR A 94 -5.10 -5.67 -9.29
C THR A 94 -6.01 -4.95 -10.25
N VAL A 95 -6.07 -5.38 -11.51
CA VAL A 95 -7.05 -4.86 -12.47
C VAL A 95 -8.40 -5.50 -12.16
N ILE A 96 -9.42 -4.67 -11.89
CA ILE A 96 -10.79 -5.10 -11.59
C ILE A 96 -11.61 -5.16 -12.86
N SER A 97 -11.56 -4.11 -13.69
CA SER A 97 -12.27 -4.03 -14.97
C SER A 97 -11.50 -3.19 -15.98
N GLY A 98 -11.85 -3.30 -17.26
CA GLY A 98 -11.16 -2.58 -18.34
C GLY A 98 -9.82 -3.19 -18.71
N ALA A 99 -8.85 -2.36 -19.07
CA ALA A 99 -7.49 -2.79 -19.38
C ALA A 99 -6.48 -1.69 -19.03
N LEU A 100 -5.50 -2.04 -18.23
CA LEU A 100 -4.36 -1.17 -17.93
C LEU A 100 -3.15 -1.61 -18.77
N TYR A 101 -2.50 -0.68 -19.45
CA TYR A 101 -1.23 -0.90 -20.11
C TYR A 101 -0.13 -0.29 -19.25
N LEU A 102 0.92 -1.05 -18.99
CA LEU A 102 2.00 -0.67 -18.11
C LEU A 102 3.35 -0.89 -18.79
N ALA A 103 4.13 0.18 -18.98
CA ALA A 103 5.52 0.11 -19.38
C ALA A 103 6.41 0.30 -18.15
N MET A 104 7.49 -0.48 -18.04
CA MET A 104 8.41 -0.45 -16.89
C MET A 104 9.87 -0.41 -17.34
N GLY A 105 10.73 0.17 -16.50
CA GLY A 105 12.17 0.25 -16.72
C GLY A 105 12.57 1.41 -17.62
N ASP A 106 13.40 1.16 -18.64
CA ASP A 106 14.00 2.21 -19.46
C ASP A 106 13.14 2.63 -20.67
N LYS A 107 12.24 1.76 -21.12
CA LYS A 107 11.27 2.05 -22.19
C LYS A 107 9.90 2.31 -21.61
N LEU A 108 9.55 3.58 -21.51
CA LEU A 108 8.31 4.04 -20.88
C LEU A 108 7.29 4.58 -21.90
N ASP A 109 7.34 4.08 -23.11
CA ASP A 109 6.37 4.38 -24.16
C ASP A 109 5.30 3.29 -24.28
N ARG A 110 4.17 3.62 -24.92
CA ARG A 110 3.06 2.69 -25.07
C ARG A 110 3.39 1.45 -25.90
N SER A 111 4.37 1.51 -26.79
CA SER A 111 4.77 0.36 -27.63
C SER A 111 5.46 -0.74 -26.81
N ALA A 112 6.08 -0.38 -25.69
CA ALA A 112 6.71 -1.29 -24.75
C ALA A 112 5.78 -1.72 -23.60
N ALA A 113 4.53 -1.20 -23.55
CA ALA A 113 3.61 -1.47 -22.47
C ALA A 113 3.00 -2.86 -22.56
N GLN A 114 2.99 -3.57 -21.44
CA GLN A 114 2.27 -4.82 -21.28
C GLN A 114 0.79 -4.53 -20.94
N LYS A 115 -0.13 -5.23 -21.63
CA LYS A 115 -1.55 -5.19 -21.31
C LYS A 115 -1.85 -6.05 -20.08
N LEU A 116 -2.49 -5.45 -19.09
CA LEU A 116 -2.99 -6.09 -17.89
C LEU A 116 -4.52 -6.14 -17.97
N SER A 117 -5.06 -7.35 -18.11
CA SER A 117 -6.50 -7.62 -18.21
C SER A 117 -7.13 -7.80 -16.81
N PRO A 118 -8.47 -7.78 -16.67
CA PRO A 118 -9.14 -8.02 -15.39
C PRO A 118 -8.67 -9.32 -14.72
N GLY A 119 -8.49 -9.27 -13.40
CA GLY A 119 -7.91 -10.35 -12.60
C GLY A 119 -6.38 -10.38 -12.57
N THR A 120 -5.69 -9.63 -13.44
CA THR A 120 -4.23 -9.53 -13.35
C THR A 120 -3.82 -8.81 -12.08
N TYR A 121 -2.94 -9.45 -11.31
CA TYR A 121 -2.22 -8.85 -10.19
C TYR A 121 -0.78 -8.59 -10.59
N GLY A 122 -0.26 -7.43 -10.20
CA GLY A 122 1.14 -7.08 -10.35
C GLY A 122 1.65 -6.26 -9.17
N PHE A 123 2.96 -6.28 -9.00
CA PHE A 123 3.61 -5.37 -8.08
C PHE A 123 4.94 -4.89 -8.67
N TRP A 124 5.32 -3.68 -8.30
CA TRP A 124 6.63 -3.13 -8.65
C TRP A 124 7.29 -2.49 -7.42
N PRO A 125 8.58 -2.78 -7.23
CA PRO A 125 9.34 -2.30 -6.09
C PRO A 125 9.43 -0.78 -6.03
N SER A 126 9.72 -0.27 -4.82
CA SER A 126 10.09 1.13 -4.60
C SER A 126 11.12 1.62 -5.62
N GLY A 127 10.91 2.80 -6.17
CA GLY A 127 11.78 3.46 -7.13
C GLY A 127 11.71 2.94 -8.56
N MET A 128 10.96 1.87 -8.85
CA MET A 128 10.82 1.36 -10.21
C MET A 128 10.07 2.38 -11.08
N LYS A 129 10.72 2.76 -12.18
CA LYS A 129 10.15 3.68 -13.18
C LYS A 129 9.07 2.98 -13.97
N HIS A 130 7.92 3.61 -14.11
CA HIS A 130 6.82 3.08 -14.94
C HIS A 130 5.91 4.19 -15.44
N ALA A 131 5.13 3.86 -16.49
CA ALA A 131 4.07 4.70 -17.05
C ALA A 131 2.86 3.82 -17.35
N ALA A 132 1.65 4.39 -17.25
CA ALA A 132 0.43 3.63 -17.37
C ALA A 132 -0.61 4.29 -18.29
N TRP A 133 -1.39 3.48 -19.01
CA TRP A 133 -2.48 3.93 -19.88
C TRP A 133 -3.71 3.08 -19.66
N ALA A 134 -4.89 3.70 -19.66
CA ALA A 134 -6.17 3.01 -19.70
C ALA A 134 -6.72 3.04 -21.14
N ASP A 135 -7.13 1.89 -21.68
CA ASP A 135 -7.62 1.80 -23.07
C ASP A 135 -9.12 2.07 -23.20
N GLY A 136 -9.87 1.82 -22.17
CA GLY A 136 -11.26 2.18 -21.95
C GLY A 136 -11.42 2.58 -20.51
N GLU A 137 -12.66 2.72 -20.03
CA GLU A 137 -12.87 2.89 -18.60
C GLU A 137 -12.26 1.71 -17.85
N THR A 138 -11.37 2.00 -16.91
CA THR A 138 -10.58 0.98 -16.23
C THR A 138 -10.61 1.20 -14.73
N VAL A 139 -10.92 0.15 -13.97
CA VAL A 139 -10.85 0.15 -12.51
C VAL A 139 -9.70 -0.73 -12.06
N ILE A 140 -8.84 -0.18 -11.24
CA ILE A 140 -7.80 -0.92 -10.54
C ILE A 140 -8.01 -0.85 -9.03
N GLN A 141 -7.61 -1.89 -8.31
CA GLN A 141 -7.45 -1.84 -6.87
C GLN A 141 -5.96 -1.76 -6.55
N LEU A 142 -5.60 -0.75 -5.79
CA LEU A 142 -4.25 -0.48 -5.34
C LEU A 142 -4.18 -0.64 -3.83
N HIS A 143 -3.16 -1.33 -3.35
CA HIS A 143 -2.93 -1.47 -1.92
C HIS A 143 -1.43 -1.44 -1.60
N GLY A 144 -1.11 -1.05 -0.39
CA GLY A 144 0.28 -0.94 0.06
C GLY A 144 0.40 -0.39 1.46
N ILE A 145 1.61 0.06 1.73
CA ILE A 145 1.91 0.81 2.95
C ILE A 145 2.10 2.28 2.55
N GLY A 146 1.32 3.16 3.14
CA GLY A 146 1.41 4.60 2.91
C GLY A 146 2.65 5.24 3.55
N PRO A 147 2.94 6.50 3.25
CA PRO A 147 2.20 7.35 2.33
C PRO A 147 2.40 6.95 0.87
N TRP A 148 1.32 6.99 0.09
CA TRP A 148 1.36 6.77 -1.36
C TRP A 148 1.69 8.08 -2.06
N VAL A 149 2.85 8.14 -2.70
CA VAL A 149 3.39 9.35 -3.34
C VAL A 149 3.79 9.02 -4.77
N ILE A 150 3.47 9.93 -5.71
CA ILE A 150 3.91 9.89 -7.09
C ILE A 150 5.03 10.92 -7.28
N THR A 151 6.17 10.48 -7.82
CA THR A 151 7.27 11.36 -8.26
C THR A 151 7.44 11.20 -9.76
N TYR A 152 7.04 12.22 -10.53
CA TYR A 152 7.17 12.24 -11.98
C TYR A 152 8.64 12.38 -12.41
N LEU A 153 9.06 11.65 -13.43
CA LEU A 153 10.43 11.74 -13.97
C LEU A 153 10.65 13.08 -14.70
N ASN A 154 9.64 13.55 -15.39
CA ASN A 154 9.62 14.89 -15.98
C ASN A 154 8.75 15.83 -15.16
N PRO A 155 9.30 16.82 -14.44
CA PRO A 155 8.53 17.75 -13.64
C PRO A 155 7.46 18.57 -14.42
N ALA A 156 7.62 18.70 -15.73
CA ALA A 156 6.64 19.37 -16.57
C ALA A 156 5.35 18.54 -16.76
N GLU A 157 5.42 17.22 -16.54
CA GLU A 157 4.28 16.31 -16.63
C GLU A 157 3.58 16.11 -15.27
N ASP A 158 4.12 16.70 -14.21
CA ASP A 158 3.49 16.67 -12.88
C ASP A 158 2.26 17.58 -12.87
N PRO A 159 1.03 17.04 -12.69
CA PRO A 159 -0.19 17.85 -12.72
C PRO A 159 -0.23 18.95 -11.66
N ARG A 160 0.53 18.78 -10.56
CA ARG A 160 0.64 19.77 -9.48
C ARG A 160 1.40 21.05 -9.91
N ASN A 161 2.15 20.97 -10.99
CA ASN A 161 2.92 22.10 -11.54
C ASN A 161 2.17 22.87 -12.65
N ALA A 162 1.07 22.35 -13.17
CA ALA A 162 0.32 22.95 -14.29
C ALA A 162 -0.13 24.41 -14.01
N ASN A 163 -0.30 24.80 -12.76
CA ASN A 163 -0.73 26.16 -12.37
C ASN A 163 0.43 27.04 -11.87
N LYS A 164 1.69 26.59 -11.97
CA LYS A 164 2.86 27.36 -11.53
C LYS A 164 3.56 28.12 -12.66
N SER A 165 3.06 28.00 -13.89
CA SER A 165 3.68 28.56 -15.11
C SER A 165 2.90 29.79 -15.64
N LEU A 166 2.36 30.64 -14.75
CA LEU A 166 1.76 31.92 -15.05
C LEU A 166 2.47 33.02 -14.28
#